data_7039f64821b9119e1183e517325de133
#
_entry.id   7039f64821b9119e1183e517325de133
#
_cell.length_a   1.000
_cell.length_b   1.000
_cell.length_c   1.000
_cell.angle_alpha   90.00
_cell.angle_beta   90.00
_cell.angle_gamma   90.00
#
_symmetry.space_group_name_H-M   'P 1'
#
loop_
_entity.id
_entity.type
_entity.pdbx_description
1 polymer ?
#
loop_
_entity_poly.entity_id
_entity_poly.type
_entity_poly.pdbx_seq_one_letter_code
_entity_poly.pdbx_strand_id
1 'polypeptide(L)'
;MLRDPSLIPLSQQHHNGLALCVLTERSLAQDSSDANVVKLAGKAIDRYELELSNHFEMEERILFPAVENHALVPGLMSEHRQLEALIDQLRVEPSAALLLEFTALLRTHIRREENELFEDIQRLLPRDLLDSLGKEIDAKAVRICL
;
A
#
# COMPACT_ATOMS: atom_id res chain seq x y z
N MET A 1 10.80 16.19 -5.29
CA MET A 1 12.00 15.33 -5.45
C MET A 1 11.66 14.13 -6.31
N LEU A 2 12.49 13.82 -7.28
CA LEU A 2 12.30 12.63 -8.10
C LEU A 2 12.48 11.37 -7.24
N ARG A 3 11.71 10.32 -7.55
CA ARG A 3 11.82 9.08 -6.81
C ARG A 3 13.10 8.35 -7.18
N ASP A 4 13.87 7.97 -6.15
CA ASP A 4 15.08 7.18 -6.34
C ASP A 4 14.74 5.82 -6.98
N PRO A 5 15.56 5.33 -7.94
CA PRO A 5 15.31 4.04 -8.59
C PRO A 5 15.10 2.89 -7.61
N SER A 6 15.75 2.90 -6.45
CA SER A 6 15.60 1.87 -5.41
C SER A 6 14.17 1.74 -4.90
N LEU A 7 13.40 2.83 -4.89
CA LEU A 7 12.04 2.88 -4.35
C LEU A 7 10.95 2.85 -5.42
N ILE A 8 11.31 2.92 -6.69
CA ILE A 8 10.33 2.96 -7.78
C ILE A 8 9.36 1.77 -7.77
N PRO A 9 9.79 0.52 -7.56
CA PRO A 9 8.83 -0.59 -7.51
C PRO A 9 7.75 -0.41 -6.44
N LEU A 10 8.12 0.10 -5.26
CA LEU A 10 7.16 0.40 -4.20
C LEU A 10 6.22 1.55 -4.59
N SER A 11 6.75 2.59 -5.22
CA SER A 11 5.94 3.72 -5.71
C SER A 11 4.97 3.31 -6.82
N GLN A 12 5.34 2.36 -7.67
CA GLN A 12 4.43 1.81 -8.68
C GLN A 12 3.28 1.05 -8.02
N GLN A 13 3.55 0.27 -6.99
CA GLN A 13 2.51 -0.41 -6.22
C GLN A 13 1.61 0.59 -5.49
N HIS A 14 2.17 1.69 -4.99
CA HIS A 14 1.38 2.80 -4.44
C HIS A 14 0.43 3.40 -5.48
N HIS A 15 0.92 3.62 -6.69
CA HIS A 15 0.08 4.14 -7.77
C HIS A 15 -1.11 3.21 -8.04
N ASN A 16 -0.87 1.91 -8.10
CA ASN A 16 -1.94 0.92 -8.27
C ASN A 16 -2.92 0.94 -7.10
N GLY A 17 -2.42 1.09 -5.88
CA GLY A 17 -3.26 1.20 -4.68
C GLY A 17 -4.15 2.44 -4.70
N LEU A 18 -3.61 3.59 -5.11
CA LEU A 18 -4.40 4.82 -5.25
C LEU A 18 -5.47 4.68 -6.34
N ALA A 19 -5.15 4.03 -7.45
CA ALA A 19 -6.13 3.76 -8.49
C ALA A 19 -7.27 2.88 -7.97
N LEU A 20 -6.96 1.85 -7.19
CA LEU A 20 -7.97 1.02 -6.54
C LEU A 20 -8.90 1.87 -5.66
N CYS A 21 -8.34 2.77 -4.86
CA CYS A 21 -9.13 3.67 -4.00
C CYS A 21 -10.10 4.53 -4.82
N VAL A 22 -9.59 5.18 -5.86
CA VAL A 22 -10.41 6.06 -6.71
C VAL A 22 -11.52 5.29 -7.41
N LEU A 23 -11.20 4.16 -8.01
CA LEU A 23 -12.18 3.34 -8.73
C LEU A 23 -13.25 2.79 -7.80
N THR A 24 -12.87 2.33 -6.61
CA THR A 24 -13.81 1.83 -5.61
C THR A 24 -14.78 2.93 -5.16
N GLU A 25 -14.26 4.11 -4.83
CA GLU A 25 -15.07 5.23 -4.35
C GLU A 25 -16.03 5.73 -5.43
N ARG A 26 -15.56 5.83 -6.67
CA ARG A 26 -16.41 6.24 -7.80
C ARG A 26 -17.53 5.24 -8.06
N SER A 27 -17.21 3.96 -8.02
CA SER A 27 -18.19 2.90 -8.25
C SER A 27 -19.27 2.91 -7.15
N LEU A 28 -18.88 3.05 -5.89
CA LEU A 28 -19.82 3.16 -4.77
C LEU A 28 -20.72 4.39 -4.87
N ALA A 29 -20.19 5.50 -5.33
CA ALA A 29 -20.96 6.73 -5.52
C ALA A 29 -22.04 6.56 -6.59
N GLN A 30 -21.80 5.73 -7.58
CA GLN A 30 -22.76 5.47 -8.68
C GLN A 30 -23.72 4.34 -8.34
N ASP A 31 -23.28 3.33 -7.61
CA ASP A 31 -24.05 2.13 -7.30
C ASP A 31 -23.63 1.57 -5.94
N SER A 32 -24.47 1.80 -4.92
CA SER A 32 -24.26 1.32 -3.57
C SER A 32 -25.04 0.04 -3.27
N SER A 33 -25.51 -0.68 -4.30
CA SER A 33 -26.23 -1.95 -4.12
C SER A 33 -25.34 -3.01 -3.47
N ASP A 34 -25.97 -3.98 -2.80
CA ASP A 34 -25.26 -5.10 -2.18
C ASP A 34 -24.44 -5.87 -3.19
N ALA A 35 -24.96 -6.06 -4.40
CA ALA A 35 -24.25 -6.78 -5.46
C ALA A 35 -22.96 -6.04 -5.86
N ASN A 36 -23.01 -4.72 -5.98
CA ASN A 36 -21.81 -3.94 -6.30
C ASN A 36 -20.82 -3.92 -5.15
N VAL A 37 -21.30 -3.81 -3.91
CA VAL A 37 -20.45 -3.87 -2.72
C VAL A 37 -19.68 -5.19 -2.67
N VAL A 38 -20.33 -6.32 -2.91
CA VAL A 38 -19.67 -7.64 -2.95
C VAL A 38 -18.61 -7.68 -4.06
N LYS A 39 -18.93 -7.15 -5.23
CA LYS A 39 -17.99 -7.09 -6.35
C LYS A 39 -16.76 -6.26 -6.00
N LEU A 40 -16.94 -5.10 -5.42
CA LEU A 40 -15.84 -4.21 -5.03
C LEU A 40 -15.00 -4.81 -3.91
N ALA A 41 -15.63 -5.46 -2.95
CA ALA A 41 -14.93 -6.18 -1.89
C ALA A 41 -14.04 -7.29 -2.49
N GLY A 42 -14.55 -8.04 -3.46
CA GLY A 42 -13.77 -9.05 -4.17
C GLY A 42 -12.53 -8.47 -4.84
N LYS A 43 -12.66 -7.30 -5.47
CA LYS A 43 -11.53 -6.61 -6.10
C LYS A 43 -10.49 -6.15 -5.07
N ALA A 44 -10.93 -5.60 -3.95
CA ALA A 44 -10.02 -5.17 -2.88
C ALA A 44 -9.26 -6.36 -2.30
N ILE A 45 -9.93 -7.47 -2.05
CA ILE A 45 -9.33 -8.70 -1.55
C ILE A 45 -8.30 -9.24 -2.55
N ASP A 46 -8.65 -9.30 -3.83
CA ASP A 46 -7.74 -9.77 -4.89
C ASP A 46 -6.48 -8.90 -4.96
N ARG A 47 -6.64 -7.59 -4.88
CA ARG A 47 -5.49 -6.67 -4.89
C ARG A 47 -4.63 -6.81 -3.66
N TYR A 48 -5.23 -7.04 -2.51
CA TYR A 48 -4.47 -7.33 -1.32
C TYR A 48 -3.62 -8.58 -1.51
N GLU A 49 -4.21 -9.67 -1.96
CA GLU A 49 -3.52 -10.95 -2.13
C GLU A 49 -2.42 -10.89 -3.20
N LEU A 50 -2.69 -10.19 -4.31
CA LEU A 50 -1.77 -10.13 -5.44
C LEU A 50 -0.63 -9.13 -5.24
N GLU A 51 -0.89 -8.00 -4.61
CA GLU A 51 0.06 -6.89 -4.59
C GLU A 51 0.30 -6.27 -3.23
N LEU A 52 -0.75 -5.89 -2.49
CA LEU A 52 -0.57 -5.17 -1.22
C LEU A 52 0.16 -6.01 -0.18
N SER A 53 -0.13 -7.31 -0.09
CA SER A 53 0.56 -8.21 0.83
C SER A 53 2.06 -8.28 0.52
N ASN A 54 2.41 -8.32 -0.75
CA ASN A 54 3.80 -8.27 -1.21
C ASN A 54 4.45 -6.93 -0.84
N HIS A 55 3.74 -5.83 -1.06
CA HIS A 55 4.19 -4.48 -0.74
C HIS A 55 4.51 -4.35 0.76
N PHE A 56 3.57 -4.76 1.62
CA PHE A 56 3.75 -4.70 3.08
C PHE A 56 4.93 -5.58 3.52
N GLU A 57 5.05 -6.76 2.95
CA GLU A 57 6.16 -7.67 3.28
C GLU A 57 7.51 -7.06 2.92
N MET A 58 7.64 -6.46 1.74
CA MET A 58 8.88 -5.81 1.33
C MET A 58 9.24 -4.63 2.25
N GLU A 59 8.24 -3.84 2.62
CA GLU A 59 8.47 -2.73 3.55
C GLU A 59 8.91 -3.24 4.92
N GLU A 60 8.21 -4.22 5.47
CA GLU A 60 8.49 -4.72 6.81
C GLU A 60 9.79 -5.50 6.92
N ARG A 61 10.18 -6.23 5.87
CA ARG A 61 11.37 -7.09 5.89
C ARG A 61 12.61 -6.45 5.31
N ILE A 62 12.46 -5.53 4.38
CA ILE A 62 13.59 -4.94 3.64
C ILE A 62 13.78 -3.48 4.01
N LEU A 63 12.74 -2.65 3.85
CA LEU A 63 12.85 -1.21 3.92
C LEU A 63 12.86 -0.68 5.36
N PHE A 64 11.85 -1.03 6.15
CA PHE A 64 11.71 -0.51 7.51
C PHE A 64 12.88 -0.87 8.43
N PRO A 65 13.48 -2.08 8.35
CA PRO A 65 14.67 -2.37 9.15
C PRO A 65 15.84 -1.42 8.91
N ALA A 66 15.97 -0.88 7.70
CA ALA A 66 17.02 0.08 7.38
C ALA A 66 16.78 1.47 7.99
N VAL A 67 15.55 1.75 8.41
CA VAL A 67 15.13 3.03 9.01
C VAL A 67 14.30 2.79 10.28
N GLU A 68 14.63 1.77 11.04
CA GLU A 68 13.85 1.33 12.20
C GLU A 68 13.62 2.43 13.25
N ASN A 69 14.50 3.41 13.33
CA ASN A 69 14.39 4.52 14.27
C ASN A 69 13.59 5.70 13.73
N HIS A 70 13.12 5.63 12.49
CA HIS A 70 12.29 6.70 11.92
C HIS A 70 10.94 6.77 12.65
N ALA A 71 10.52 8.00 12.99
CA ALA A 71 9.33 8.22 13.80
C ALA A 71 8.04 7.67 13.17
N LEU A 72 7.96 7.60 11.85
CA LEU A 72 6.77 7.13 11.15
C LEU A 72 6.63 5.60 11.13
N VAL A 73 7.70 4.85 11.27
CA VAL A 73 7.69 3.39 11.08
C VAL A 73 6.69 2.66 11.99
N PRO A 74 6.63 2.91 13.31
CA PRO A 74 5.66 2.20 14.15
C PRO A 74 4.21 2.42 13.71
N GLY A 75 3.85 3.66 13.35
CA GLY A 75 2.51 3.98 12.87
C GLY A 75 2.17 3.32 11.54
N LEU A 76 3.13 3.28 10.62
CA LEU A 76 2.95 2.63 9.32
C LEU A 76 2.79 1.11 9.48
N MET A 77 3.54 0.49 10.38
CA MET A 77 3.37 -0.93 10.72
C MET A 77 1.97 -1.20 11.28
N SER A 78 1.50 -0.34 12.18
CA SER A 78 0.15 -0.43 12.73
C SER A 78 -0.91 -0.31 11.63
N GLU A 79 -0.71 0.59 10.67
CA GLU A 79 -1.62 0.76 9.54
C GLU A 79 -1.67 -0.48 8.64
N HIS A 80 -0.54 -1.17 8.45
CA HIS A 80 -0.54 -2.45 7.75
C HIS A 80 -1.49 -3.45 8.43
N ARG A 81 -1.40 -3.57 9.77
CA ARG A 81 -2.26 -4.48 10.53
C ARG A 81 -3.74 -4.08 10.44
N GLN A 82 -4.03 -2.79 10.45
CA GLN A 82 -5.39 -2.28 10.32
C GLN A 82 -5.97 -2.55 8.94
N LEU A 83 -5.16 -2.36 7.88
CA LEU A 83 -5.58 -2.66 6.50
C LEU A 83 -5.84 -4.16 6.32
N GLU A 84 -4.97 -5.01 6.87
CA GLU A 84 -5.17 -6.46 6.85
C GLU A 84 -6.47 -6.86 7.56
N ALA A 85 -6.74 -6.25 8.71
CA ALA A 85 -7.97 -6.51 9.45
C ALA A 85 -9.22 -6.11 8.66
N LEU A 86 -9.17 -4.97 7.96
CA LEU A 86 -10.28 -4.53 7.11
C LEU A 86 -10.52 -5.50 5.96
N ILE A 87 -9.46 -6.02 5.35
CA ILE A 87 -9.59 -7.06 4.31
C ILE A 87 -10.25 -8.31 4.89
N ASP A 88 -9.86 -8.74 6.08
CA ASP A 88 -10.48 -9.91 6.73
C ASP A 88 -11.96 -9.68 7.01
N GLN A 89 -12.34 -8.48 7.45
CA GLN A 89 -13.74 -8.12 7.66
C GLN A 89 -14.52 -8.12 6.34
N LEU A 90 -13.93 -7.61 5.25
CA LEU A 90 -14.55 -7.63 3.93
C LEU A 90 -14.79 -9.04 3.42
N ARG A 91 -13.94 -10.01 3.80
CA ARG A 91 -14.13 -11.42 3.43
C ARG A 91 -15.36 -12.02 4.10
N VAL A 92 -15.65 -11.62 5.34
CA VAL A 92 -16.74 -12.19 6.14
C VAL A 92 -18.06 -11.50 5.85
N GLU A 93 -18.09 -10.16 5.88
CA GLU A 93 -19.33 -9.39 5.73
C GLU A 93 -19.03 -8.07 5.01
N PRO A 94 -19.00 -8.07 3.67
CA PRO A 94 -18.73 -6.86 2.90
C PRO A 94 -19.75 -5.76 3.16
N SER A 95 -19.29 -4.51 3.27
CA SER A 95 -20.17 -3.36 3.37
C SER A 95 -19.54 -2.15 2.70
N ALA A 96 -20.36 -1.19 2.30
CA ALA A 96 -19.89 0.08 1.75
C ALA A 96 -19.04 0.83 2.78
N ALA A 97 -19.45 0.80 4.05
CA ALA A 97 -18.70 1.46 5.13
C ALA A 97 -17.29 0.89 5.27
N LEU A 98 -17.13 -0.43 5.25
CA LEU A 98 -15.81 -1.07 5.32
C LEU A 98 -14.94 -0.74 4.11
N LEU A 99 -15.53 -0.70 2.92
CA LEU A 99 -14.80 -0.33 1.71
C LEU A 99 -14.28 1.10 1.79
N LEU A 100 -15.10 2.04 2.24
CA LEU A 100 -14.68 3.43 2.38
C LEU A 100 -13.65 3.62 3.48
N GLU A 101 -13.74 2.87 4.56
CA GLU A 101 -12.73 2.87 5.61
C GLU A 101 -11.39 2.35 5.08
N PHE A 102 -11.44 1.26 4.32
CA PHE A 102 -10.25 0.69 3.69
C PHE A 102 -9.59 1.67 2.73
N THR A 103 -10.35 2.28 1.82
CA THR A 103 -9.78 3.21 0.83
C THR A 103 -9.23 4.47 1.50
N ALA A 104 -9.91 5.00 2.52
CA ALA A 104 -9.44 6.18 3.24
C ALA A 104 -8.12 5.91 3.95
N LEU A 105 -8.01 4.78 4.64
CA LEU A 105 -6.78 4.40 5.35
C LEU A 105 -5.64 4.13 4.37
N LEU A 106 -5.90 3.37 3.31
CA LEU A 106 -4.88 3.06 2.30
C LEU A 106 -4.34 4.33 1.64
N ARG A 107 -5.23 5.25 1.28
CA ARG A 107 -4.83 6.53 0.67
C ARG A 107 -3.93 7.34 1.61
N THR A 108 -4.32 7.49 2.85
CA THR A 108 -3.54 8.24 3.85
C THR A 108 -2.19 7.58 4.08
N HIS A 109 -2.17 6.26 4.21
CA HIS A 109 -0.95 5.48 4.39
C HIS A 109 0.04 5.69 3.23
N ILE A 110 -0.44 5.55 1.99
CA ILE A 110 0.39 5.74 0.79
C ILE A 110 0.96 7.16 0.73
N ARG A 111 0.14 8.16 1.01
CA ARG A 111 0.59 9.56 0.97
C ARG A 111 1.65 9.86 2.03
N ARG A 112 1.51 9.30 3.21
CA ARG A 112 2.54 9.47 4.25
C ARG A 112 3.86 8.83 3.84
N GLU A 113 3.81 7.65 3.24
CA GLU A 113 5.02 7.02 2.76
C GLU A 113 5.66 7.80 1.61
N GLU A 114 4.88 8.20 0.62
CA GLU A 114 5.41 8.91 -0.56
C GLU A 114 5.92 10.31 -0.22
N ASN A 115 5.20 11.05 0.61
CA ASN A 115 5.51 12.45 0.87
C ASN A 115 6.48 12.66 2.02
N GLU A 116 6.60 11.72 2.93
CA GLU A 116 7.42 11.86 4.14
C GLU A 116 8.48 10.78 4.25
N LEU A 117 8.11 9.51 4.39
CA LEU A 117 9.09 8.45 4.63
C LEU A 117 10.07 8.27 3.46
N PHE A 118 9.57 8.14 2.24
CA PHE A 118 10.42 7.90 1.07
C PHE A 118 11.32 9.10 0.79
N GLU A 119 10.82 10.31 0.98
CA GLU A 119 11.63 11.51 0.86
C GLU A 119 12.79 11.51 1.87
N ASP A 120 12.50 11.16 3.12
CA ASP A 120 13.51 11.07 4.15
C ASP A 120 14.52 9.96 3.88
N ILE A 121 14.07 8.79 3.42
CA ILE A 121 14.95 7.69 3.04
C ILE A 121 15.94 8.13 1.97
N GLN A 122 15.48 8.81 0.94
CA GLN A 122 16.33 9.29 -0.15
C GLN A 122 17.38 10.28 0.32
N ARG A 123 17.06 11.09 1.34
CA ARG A 123 18.00 12.07 1.88
C ARG A 123 18.97 11.50 2.91
N LEU A 124 18.51 10.52 3.70
CA LEU A 124 19.25 10.05 4.88
C LEU A 124 20.13 8.86 4.60
N LEU A 125 19.73 7.95 3.70
CA LEU A 125 20.49 6.72 3.48
C LEU A 125 21.63 6.91 2.48
N PRO A 126 22.81 6.30 2.75
CA PRO A 126 23.91 6.31 1.81
C PRO A 126 23.56 5.64 0.49
N ARG A 127 24.21 6.07 -0.59
CA ARG A 127 23.96 5.52 -1.94
C ARG A 127 24.13 4.00 -2.00
N ASP A 128 25.16 3.46 -1.37
CA ASP A 128 25.42 2.03 -1.38
C ASP A 128 24.29 1.23 -0.73
N LEU A 129 23.76 1.74 0.38
CA LEU A 129 22.64 1.10 1.07
C LEU A 129 21.36 1.19 0.25
N LEU A 130 21.07 2.35 -0.34
CA LEU A 130 19.90 2.51 -1.22
C LEU A 130 19.96 1.54 -2.40
N ASP A 131 21.13 1.41 -3.04
CA ASP A 131 21.30 0.50 -4.17
C ASP A 131 21.09 -0.95 -3.74
N SER A 132 21.60 -1.34 -2.57
CA SER A 132 21.43 -2.68 -2.03
C SER A 132 19.96 -2.99 -1.73
N LEU A 133 19.26 -2.06 -1.07
CA LEU A 133 17.83 -2.20 -0.80
C LEU A 133 17.03 -2.29 -2.10
N GLY A 134 17.38 -1.46 -3.09
CA GLY A 134 16.74 -1.45 -4.39
C GLY A 134 16.83 -2.79 -5.11
N LYS A 135 17.99 -3.45 -5.02
CA LYS A 135 18.17 -4.79 -5.61
C LYS A 135 17.29 -5.84 -4.94
N GLU A 136 17.20 -5.80 -3.60
CA GLU A 136 16.35 -6.73 -2.86
C GLU A 136 14.87 -6.50 -3.17
N ILE A 137 14.44 -5.25 -3.22
CA ILE A 137 13.06 -4.89 -3.56
C ILE A 137 12.73 -5.32 -4.98
N ASP A 138 13.59 -5.00 -5.94
CA ASP A 138 13.38 -5.35 -7.34
C ASP A 138 13.25 -6.85 -7.55
N ALA A 139 14.04 -7.65 -6.81
CA ALA A 139 14.00 -9.10 -6.91
C ALA A 139 12.69 -9.71 -6.37
N LYS A 140 12.01 -9.05 -5.43
CA LYS A 140 10.81 -9.57 -4.77
C LYS A 140 9.51 -8.91 -5.19
N ALA A 141 9.57 -7.75 -5.83
CA ALA A 141 8.38 -6.98 -6.18
C ALA A 141 7.52 -7.72 -7.21
N VAL A 142 6.25 -7.90 -6.88
CA VAL A 142 5.22 -8.33 -7.82
C VAL A 142 4.86 -7.14 -8.71
N ARG A 143 4.80 -7.38 -10.02
CA ARG A 143 4.45 -6.33 -10.98
C ARG A 143 3.13 -6.66 -11.64
N ILE A 144 2.18 -5.74 -11.49
CA ILE A 144 0.83 -5.89 -12.02
C ILE A 144 0.59 -4.79 -13.04
N CYS A 145 0.12 -5.18 -14.22
CA CYS A 145 -0.36 -4.24 -15.23
C CYS A 145 -1.88 -4.06 -15.05
N LEU A 146 -2.31 -2.82 -14.92
CA LEU A 146 -3.72 -2.47 -14.82
C LEU A 146 -4.30 -2.10 -16.18
#